data_ea2687e0ee7190320354168b0002f4a1
#
_entry.id   ea2687e0ee7190320354168b0002f4a1
#
_cell.length_a   1.000
_cell.length_b   1.000
_cell.length_c   1.000
_cell.angle_alpha   90.00
_cell.angle_beta   90.00
_cell.angle_gamma   90.00
#
_symmetry.space_group_name_H-M   'P 1'
#
loop_
_entity.id
_entity.type
_entity.pdbx_description
1 polymer ?
#
loop_
_entity_poly.entity_id
_entity_poly.type
_entity_poly.pdbx_seq_one_letter_code
_entity_poly.pdbx_strand_id
1 'polypeptide(L)'
;MSTNASRTLKYWEKFKSNRCFMILSWHHEFADDDHFFEVANILQHKGSVHVPLMVVPDNFERAKKLYERFERSNLNIDCQPKFTRLSIGGSEYFPYTAEQSEWINSVGFYRRKPWSIDWQFPHHLLYDDKLVYWSDIAKHDIHKFKGWMCNAGVTRFFVEPDGNI
;
A
#
# COMPACT_ATOMS: atom_id res chain seq x y z
N MET A 1 -1.40 8.45 6.91
CA MET A 1 -0.08 8.34 7.58
C MET A 1 0.65 7.14 7.01
N SER A 2 1.96 7.25 6.77
CA SER A 2 2.81 6.12 6.34
C SER A 2 3.87 5.82 7.41
N THR A 3 4.18 4.54 7.62
CA THR A 3 5.16 4.08 8.62
C THR A 3 5.68 2.70 8.27
N ASN A 4 6.87 2.35 8.76
CA ASN A 4 7.44 1.00 8.70
C ASN A 4 7.15 0.14 9.94
N ALA A 5 6.25 0.60 10.80
CA ALA A 5 5.84 -0.06 12.05
C ALA A 5 6.97 -0.26 13.10
N SER A 6 8.09 0.45 13.02
CA SER A 6 9.28 0.20 13.87
C SER A 6 9.14 0.63 15.34
N ARG A 7 8.11 1.39 15.69
CA ARG A 7 7.86 1.80 17.08
C ARG A 7 7.34 0.63 17.91
N THR A 8 7.54 0.69 19.23
CA THR A 8 7.08 -0.36 20.17
C THR A 8 5.56 -0.54 20.14
N LEU A 9 5.07 -1.74 20.49
CA LEU A 9 3.62 -2.02 20.58
C LEU A 9 2.93 -1.02 21.52
N LYS A 10 3.55 -0.72 22.68
CA LYS A 10 3.04 0.26 23.63
C LYS A 10 2.84 1.66 23.03
N TYR A 11 3.68 2.06 22.06
CA TYR A 11 3.48 3.30 21.32
C TYR A 11 2.20 3.22 20.47
N TRP A 12 2.02 2.13 19.72
CA TRP A 12 0.87 1.94 18.85
C TRP A 12 -0.45 1.78 19.61
N GLU A 13 -0.42 1.13 20.77
CA GLU A 13 -1.57 1.05 21.67
C GLU A 13 -2.06 2.46 22.11
N LYS A 14 -1.10 3.34 22.44
CA LYS A 14 -1.38 4.71 22.85
C LYS A 14 -1.70 5.66 21.70
N PHE A 15 -1.40 5.27 20.47
CA PHE A 15 -1.65 6.10 19.30
C PHE A 15 -3.15 6.40 19.19
N LYS A 16 -3.49 7.69 19.33
CA LYS A 16 -4.86 8.16 19.27
C LYS A 16 -5.15 8.65 17.87
N SER A 17 -5.87 7.87 17.12
CA SER A 17 -6.45 8.30 15.85
C SER A 17 -7.81 7.66 15.69
N ASN A 18 -8.79 8.47 15.40
CA ASN A 18 -10.11 7.99 15.03
C ASN A 18 -10.28 8.25 13.53
N ARG A 19 -10.30 7.20 12.73
CA ARG A 19 -10.54 7.24 11.27
C ARG A 19 -9.38 7.74 10.41
N CYS A 20 -8.13 7.43 10.73
CA CYS A 20 -7.05 7.68 9.78
C CYS A 20 -6.82 6.49 8.85
N PHE A 21 -6.36 6.82 7.64
CA PHE A 21 -5.79 5.84 6.74
C PHE A 21 -4.31 5.68 7.04
N MET A 22 -3.88 4.46 7.24
CA MET A 22 -2.51 4.12 7.57
C MET A 22 -1.92 3.19 6.53
N ILE A 23 -0.73 3.53 6.07
CA ILE A 23 0.08 2.68 5.19
C ILE A 23 1.23 2.13 6.03
N LEU A 24 1.26 0.83 6.22
CA LEU A 24 2.34 0.12 6.88
C LEU A 24 3.21 -0.55 5.81
N SER A 25 4.32 0.06 5.47
CA SER A 25 5.24 -0.50 4.49
C SER A 25 6.15 -1.54 5.13
N TRP A 26 6.05 -2.78 4.67
CA TRP A 26 6.94 -3.84 5.10
C TRP A 26 8.22 -3.83 4.27
N HIS A 27 9.35 -3.70 4.96
CA HIS A 27 10.69 -3.70 4.38
C HIS A 27 11.46 -4.87 4.98
N HIS A 28 11.75 -5.87 4.19
CA HIS A 28 12.33 -7.14 4.63
C HIS A 28 13.65 -7.00 5.38
N GLU A 29 14.43 -5.96 5.08
CA GLU A 29 15.76 -5.74 5.68
C GLU A 29 15.70 -5.46 7.18
N PHE A 30 14.58 -4.88 7.64
CA PHE A 30 14.47 -4.34 9.00
C PHE A 30 13.24 -4.84 9.75
N ALA A 31 12.30 -5.49 9.05
CA ALA A 31 11.04 -5.89 9.66
C ALA A 31 11.21 -7.17 10.50
N ASP A 32 10.73 -7.10 11.73
CA ASP A 32 10.32 -8.26 12.49
C ASP A 32 8.87 -8.57 12.12
N ASP A 33 8.61 -9.75 11.54
CA ASP A 33 7.30 -10.10 10.97
C ASP A 33 6.22 -10.25 12.04
N ASP A 34 6.58 -10.74 13.23
CA ASP A 34 5.63 -10.88 14.34
C ASP A 34 5.26 -9.52 14.89
N HIS A 35 6.26 -8.69 15.15
CA HIS A 35 6.04 -7.31 15.58
C HIS A 35 5.21 -6.52 14.55
N PHE A 36 5.55 -6.63 13.27
CA PHE A 36 4.84 -5.95 12.20
C PHE A 36 3.36 -6.37 12.12
N PHE A 37 3.10 -7.66 12.23
CA PHE A 37 1.75 -8.21 12.25
C PHE A 37 0.95 -7.70 13.45
N GLU A 38 1.54 -7.70 14.66
CA GLU A 38 0.88 -7.18 15.85
C GLU A 38 0.59 -5.68 15.78
N VAL A 39 1.51 -4.88 15.21
CA VAL A 39 1.25 -3.46 14.96
C VAL A 39 0.05 -3.28 14.02
N ALA A 40 -0.01 -4.05 12.94
CA ALA A 40 -1.14 -4.01 12.00
C ALA A 40 -2.45 -4.40 12.71
N ASN A 41 -2.43 -5.42 13.57
CA ASN A 41 -3.56 -5.84 14.38
C ASN A 41 -4.06 -4.74 15.32
N ILE A 42 -3.16 -4.04 16.01
CA ILE A 42 -3.53 -2.90 16.86
C ILE A 42 -4.17 -1.78 16.04
N LEU A 43 -3.58 -1.47 14.89
CA LEU A 43 -3.96 -0.31 14.10
C LEU A 43 -5.28 -0.47 13.36
N GLN A 44 -5.69 -1.69 12.99
CA GLN A 44 -6.99 -1.94 12.33
C GLN A 44 -8.19 -1.47 13.20
N HIS A 45 -8.03 -1.46 14.52
CA HIS A 45 -9.06 -0.96 15.44
C HIS A 45 -9.11 0.57 15.53
N LYS A 46 -8.14 1.25 14.92
CA LYS A 46 -7.98 2.70 14.95
C LYS A 46 -8.25 3.38 13.60
N GLY A 47 -8.37 2.59 12.54
CA GLY A 47 -8.63 3.08 11.20
C GLY A 47 -8.38 2.04 10.13
N SER A 48 -8.38 2.47 8.88
CA SER A 48 -8.09 1.58 7.75
C SER A 48 -6.59 1.39 7.59
N VAL A 49 -6.17 0.15 7.45
CA VAL A 49 -4.76 -0.23 7.32
C VAL A 49 -4.51 -0.85 5.96
N HIS A 50 -3.57 -0.27 5.22
CA HIS A 50 -3.03 -0.81 3.98
C HIS A 50 -1.58 -1.24 4.19
N VAL A 51 -1.27 -2.46 3.82
CA VAL A 51 0.03 -3.09 3.99
C VAL A 51 0.65 -3.41 2.63
N PRO A 52 1.44 -2.50 2.02
CA PRO A 52 2.25 -2.86 0.88
C PRO A 52 3.42 -3.74 1.32
N LEU A 53 3.45 -4.98 0.86
CA LEU A 53 4.58 -5.89 1.02
C LEU A 53 5.56 -5.66 -0.14
N MET A 54 6.72 -5.08 0.17
CA MET A 54 7.78 -4.84 -0.83
C MET A 54 8.55 -6.15 -1.06
N VAL A 55 8.10 -6.91 -2.05
CA VAL A 55 8.68 -8.22 -2.37
C VAL A 55 9.96 -8.03 -3.18
N VAL A 56 11.02 -8.73 -2.79
CA VAL A 56 12.23 -8.90 -3.62
C VAL A 56 12.49 -10.40 -3.84
N PRO A 57 13.17 -10.81 -4.91
CA PRO A 57 13.35 -12.23 -5.23
C PRO A 57 13.92 -13.06 -4.10
N ASP A 58 14.92 -12.53 -3.39
CA ASP A 58 15.67 -13.25 -2.34
C ASP A 58 14.85 -13.50 -1.07
N ASN A 59 13.78 -12.76 -0.84
CA ASN A 59 12.91 -12.97 0.32
C ASN A 59 11.47 -13.28 -0.05
N PHE A 60 11.25 -13.71 -1.26
CA PHE A 60 9.93 -14.03 -1.80
C PHE A 60 9.10 -14.95 -0.89
N GLU A 61 9.70 -16.05 -0.42
CA GLU A 61 9.02 -17.02 0.44
C GLU A 61 8.62 -16.42 1.80
N ARG A 62 9.44 -15.51 2.34
CA ARG A 62 9.10 -14.80 3.58
C ARG A 62 7.93 -13.84 3.38
N ALA A 63 7.95 -13.09 2.30
CA ALA A 63 6.85 -12.19 1.93
C ALA A 63 5.54 -12.96 1.70
N LYS A 64 5.62 -14.11 1.02
CA LYS A 64 4.49 -14.99 0.77
C LYS A 64 3.88 -15.53 2.07
N LYS A 65 4.71 -16.00 3.00
CA LYS A 65 4.25 -16.46 4.33
C LYS A 65 3.56 -15.36 5.12
N LEU A 66 4.11 -14.15 5.10
CA LEU A 66 3.51 -13.01 5.79
C LEU A 66 2.17 -12.61 5.15
N TYR A 67 2.11 -12.58 3.80
CA TYR A 67 0.86 -12.37 3.08
C TYR A 67 -0.21 -13.41 3.47
N GLU A 68 0.14 -14.70 3.44
CA GLU A 68 -0.77 -15.78 3.82
C GLU A 68 -1.24 -15.67 5.28
N ARG A 69 -0.38 -15.18 6.18
CA ARG A 69 -0.75 -14.91 7.57
C ARG A 69 -1.83 -13.83 7.66
N PHE A 70 -1.70 -12.74 6.91
CA PHE A 70 -2.74 -11.72 6.81
C PHE A 70 -4.03 -12.25 6.21
N GLU A 71 -3.95 -13.03 5.14
CA GLU A 71 -5.14 -13.60 4.48
C GLU A 71 -5.90 -14.59 5.38
N ARG A 72 -5.20 -15.38 6.18
CA ARG A 72 -5.81 -16.33 7.14
C ARG A 72 -6.32 -15.64 8.40
N SER A 73 -5.84 -14.44 8.68
CA SER A 73 -6.33 -13.66 9.80
C SER A 73 -7.69 -13.03 9.45
N ASN A 74 -8.54 -12.87 10.45
CA ASN A 74 -9.81 -12.13 10.26
C ASN A 74 -9.59 -10.61 10.43
N LEU A 75 -8.37 -10.13 10.19
CA LEU A 75 -8.06 -8.72 10.30
C LEU A 75 -8.64 -7.95 9.10
N ASN A 76 -9.17 -6.77 9.38
CA ASN A 76 -9.65 -5.87 8.34
C ASN A 76 -8.48 -5.03 7.78
N ILE A 77 -7.56 -5.71 7.10
CA ILE A 77 -6.32 -5.15 6.56
C ILE A 77 -6.22 -5.44 5.08
N ASP A 78 -5.81 -4.45 4.30
CA ASP A 78 -5.48 -4.61 2.89
C ASP A 78 -3.99 -4.91 2.73
N CYS A 79 -3.66 -6.16 2.58
CA CYS A 79 -2.29 -6.61 2.36
C CYS A 79 -2.06 -6.82 0.86
N GLN A 80 -1.05 -6.14 0.29
CA GLN A 80 -0.77 -6.18 -1.13
C GLN A 80 0.71 -6.39 -1.42
N PRO A 81 1.11 -7.56 -1.92
CA PRO A 81 2.43 -7.76 -2.48
C PRO A 81 2.68 -6.85 -3.68
N LYS A 82 3.85 -6.24 -3.72
CA LYS A 82 4.27 -5.32 -4.78
C LYS A 82 5.65 -5.66 -5.29
N PHE A 83 5.82 -5.52 -6.61
CA PHE A 83 7.14 -5.52 -7.21
C PHE A 83 7.99 -4.38 -6.66
N THR A 84 9.21 -4.68 -6.30
CA THR A 84 10.17 -3.69 -5.82
C THR A 84 11.11 -3.29 -6.95
N ARG A 85 11.44 -2.01 -7.04
CA ARG A 85 12.39 -1.49 -8.01
C ARG A 85 13.80 -1.60 -7.47
N LEU A 86 14.78 -1.73 -8.38
CA LEU A 86 16.21 -1.79 -8.03
C LEU A 86 16.72 -0.52 -7.36
N SER A 87 16.14 0.63 -7.68
CA SER A 87 16.50 1.90 -7.09
C SER A 87 15.28 2.80 -6.90
N ILE A 88 15.36 3.71 -5.93
CA ILE A 88 14.32 4.71 -5.68
C ILE A 88 14.24 5.64 -6.89
N GLY A 89 13.03 5.75 -7.47
CA GLY A 89 12.80 6.56 -8.66
C GLY A 89 13.23 5.92 -9.99
N GLY A 90 13.89 4.76 -9.95
CA GLY A 90 14.25 4.00 -11.15
C GLY A 90 13.03 3.34 -11.82
N SER A 91 13.18 2.95 -13.08
CA SER A 91 12.16 2.21 -13.83
C SER A 91 12.35 0.69 -13.77
N GLU A 92 13.56 0.23 -13.43
CA GLU A 92 13.92 -1.18 -13.45
C GLU A 92 13.46 -1.89 -12.17
N TYR A 93 12.89 -3.08 -12.35
CA TYR A 93 12.51 -3.98 -11.27
C TYR A 93 13.59 -5.02 -10.99
N PHE A 94 13.57 -5.63 -9.81
CA PHE A 94 14.36 -6.82 -9.56
C PHE A 94 14.05 -7.93 -10.57
N PRO A 95 15.02 -8.81 -10.90
CA PRO A 95 14.83 -9.90 -11.85
C PRO A 95 14.01 -11.05 -11.21
N TYR A 96 12.70 -10.92 -11.21
CA TYR A 96 11.79 -11.95 -10.70
C TYR A 96 11.72 -13.14 -11.65
N THR A 97 11.57 -14.34 -11.09
CA THR A 97 11.21 -15.51 -11.88
C THR A 97 9.77 -15.41 -12.40
N ALA A 98 9.43 -16.23 -13.39
CA ALA A 98 8.06 -16.28 -13.91
C ALA A 98 7.04 -16.63 -12.80
N GLU A 99 7.39 -17.62 -11.94
CA GLU A 99 6.55 -18.04 -10.81
C GLU A 99 6.33 -16.89 -9.80
N GLN A 100 7.39 -16.18 -9.42
CA GLN A 100 7.29 -15.03 -8.51
C GLN A 100 6.42 -13.92 -9.10
N SER A 101 6.62 -13.63 -10.38
CA SER A 101 5.84 -12.60 -11.09
C SER A 101 4.36 -12.99 -11.19
N GLU A 102 4.06 -14.24 -11.52
CA GLU A 102 2.70 -14.75 -11.58
C GLU A 102 2.01 -14.67 -10.22
N TRP A 103 2.69 -15.09 -9.15
CA TRP A 103 2.14 -15.01 -7.81
C TRP A 103 1.84 -13.56 -7.41
N ILE A 104 2.81 -12.62 -7.55
CA ILE A 104 2.60 -11.20 -7.20
C ILE A 104 1.41 -10.63 -7.98
N ASN A 105 1.30 -10.93 -9.27
CA ASN A 105 0.18 -10.48 -10.09
C ASN A 105 -1.16 -11.10 -9.68
N SER A 106 -1.16 -12.38 -9.26
CA SER A 106 -2.37 -13.10 -8.90
C SER A 106 -2.99 -12.63 -7.58
N VAL A 107 -2.15 -12.21 -6.61
CA VAL A 107 -2.60 -11.80 -5.26
C VAL A 107 -2.52 -10.30 -5.04
N GLY A 108 -1.86 -9.57 -5.94
CA GLY A 108 -1.69 -8.13 -5.85
C GLY A 108 -2.95 -7.32 -6.14
N PHE A 109 -2.75 -6.10 -6.55
CA PHE A 109 -3.74 -5.04 -6.70
C PHE A 109 -5.09 -5.41 -7.38
N TYR A 110 -5.10 -6.41 -8.26
CA TYR A 110 -6.28 -6.77 -9.06
C TYR A 110 -7.26 -7.72 -8.38
N ARG A 111 -6.94 -8.28 -7.20
CA ARG A 111 -7.79 -9.23 -6.47
C ARG A 111 -8.52 -8.64 -5.28
N ARG A 112 -8.79 -7.35 -5.29
CA ARG A 112 -9.50 -6.70 -4.18
C ARG A 112 -10.83 -7.38 -3.90
N LYS A 113 -10.97 -7.92 -2.70
CA LYS A 113 -12.28 -8.10 -2.09
C LYS A 113 -12.97 -6.73 -2.11
N PRO A 114 -14.24 -6.64 -2.51
CA PRO A 114 -14.97 -5.39 -2.40
C PRO A 114 -14.92 -4.98 -0.93
N TRP A 115 -14.15 -3.97 -0.64
CA TRP A 115 -14.00 -3.44 0.69
C TRP A 115 -15.30 -2.80 1.11
N SER A 116 -15.79 -3.17 2.28
CA SER A 116 -16.91 -2.51 2.95
C SER A 116 -16.55 -1.13 3.50
N ILE A 117 -15.37 -0.63 3.21
CA ILE A 117 -14.98 0.73 3.51
C ILE A 117 -15.36 1.56 2.31
N ASP A 118 -16.26 2.47 2.55
CA ASP A 118 -16.66 3.56 1.66
C ASP A 118 -15.45 4.47 1.36
N TRP A 119 -14.49 3.87 0.62
CA TRP A 119 -13.36 4.59 0.08
C TRP A 119 -13.88 5.46 -1.07
N GLN A 120 -14.36 6.63 -0.69
CA GLN A 120 -14.67 7.70 -1.62
C GLN A 120 -13.43 8.30 -2.31
N PHE A 121 -12.32 7.57 -2.28
CA PHE A 121 -11.22 7.87 -3.19
C PHE A 121 -11.42 7.02 -4.42
N PRO A 122 -11.91 7.62 -5.51
CA PRO A 122 -12.04 6.89 -6.74
C PRO A 122 -10.64 6.45 -7.18
N HIS A 123 -10.38 5.16 -7.15
CA HIS A 123 -9.28 4.58 -7.90
C HIS A 123 -9.51 4.73 -9.40
N HIS A 124 -10.53 5.49 -9.73
CA HIS A 124 -11.02 5.77 -11.06
C HIS A 124 -10.94 7.28 -11.26
N LEU A 125 -10.43 7.67 -12.37
CA LEU A 125 -10.58 9.03 -12.87
C LEU A 125 -11.73 9.06 -13.87
N LEU A 126 -12.52 10.11 -13.88
CA LEU A 126 -13.47 10.34 -14.95
C LEU A 126 -12.70 10.94 -16.13
N TYR A 127 -12.71 10.21 -17.23
CA TYR A 127 -12.21 10.67 -18.51
C TYR A 127 -13.31 10.48 -19.56
N ASP A 128 -13.77 11.56 -20.15
CA ASP A 128 -14.93 11.56 -21.06
C ASP A 128 -16.15 10.84 -20.46
N ASP A 129 -16.49 11.15 -19.20
CA ASP A 129 -17.57 10.54 -18.41
C ASP A 129 -17.46 9.02 -18.21
N LYS A 130 -16.31 8.44 -18.51
CA LYS A 130 -16.00 7.03 -18.27
C LYS A 130 -15.08 6.88 -17.07
N LEU A 131 -15.38 5.89 -16.25
CA LEU A 131 -14.48 5.48 -15.17
C LEU A 131 -13.25 4.80 -15.76
N VAL A 132 -12.08 5.37 -15.54
CA VAL A 132 -10.79 4.85 -16.02
C VAL A 132 -9.93 4.47 -14.83
N TYR A 133 -9.34 3.29 -14.86
CA TYR A 133 -8.40 2.86 -13.83
C TYR A 133 -7.06 3.57 -14.01
N TRP A 134 -6.36 3.82 -12.91
CA TRP A 134 -5.02 4.41 -12.95
C TRP A 134 -4.05 3.64 -13.84
N SER A 135 -4.14 2.30 -13.85
CA SER A 135 -3.37 1.42 -14.73
C SER A 135 -3.62 1.70 -16.20
N ASP A 136 -4.87 2.02 -16.55
CA ASP A 136 -5.25 2.29 -17.94
C ASP A 136 -4.76 3.67 -18.38
N ILE A 137 -4.73 4.64 -17.45
CA ILE A 137 -4.17 5.97 -17.68
C ILE A 137 -2.70 5.86 -18.06
N ALA A 138 -1.92 5.08 -17.31
CA ALA A 138 -0.51 4.86 -17.60
C ALA A 138 -0.32 4.08 -18.91
N LYS A 139 -1.12 3.03 -19.14
CA LYS A 139 -1.05 2.15 -20.30
C LYS A 139 -1.40 2.87 -21.61
N HIS A 140 -2.34 3.79 -21.57
CA HIS A 140 -2.83 4.52 -22.74
C HIS A 140 -2.23 5.93 -22.86
N ASP A 141 -1.16 6.24 -22.11
CA ASP A 141 -0.46 7.53 -22.13
C ASP A 141 -1.38 8.75 -21.86
N ILE A 142 -2.47 8.52 -21.11
CA ILE A 142 -3.47 9.55 -20.75
C ILE A 142 -2.98 10.44 -19.61
N HIS A 143 -1.76 10.21 -19.08
CA HIS A 143 -1.18 10.94 -17.96
C HIS A 143 -0.69 12.38 -18.31
N LYS A 144 -1.03 12.87 -19.49
CA LYS A 144 -0.79 14.27 -19.87
C LYS A 144 -1.83 15.16 -19.20
N PHE A 145 -1.63 15.44 -17.92
CA PHE A 145 -2.59 16.20 -17.08
C PHE A 145 -2.72 17.71 -17.40
N LYS A 146 -2.20 18.17 -18.51
CA LYS A 146 -2.36 19.57 -18.92
C LYS A 146 -3.85 19.90 -19.10
N GLY A 147 -4.36 20.82 -18.29
CA GLY A 147 -5.76 21.23 -18.30
C GLY A 147 -6.67 20.46 -17.32
N TRP A 148 -6.16 19.49 -16.60
CA TRP A 148 -6.93 18.81 -15.57
C TRP A 148 -7.00 19.64 -14.27
N MET A 149 -8.15 19.62 -13.60
CA MET A 149 -8.26 20.20 -12.26
C MET A 149 -7.47 19.37 -11.27
N CYS A 150 -6.61 20.02 -10.49
CA CYS A 150 -5.87 19.39 -9.40
C CYS A 150 -6.37 19.94 -8.06
N ASN A 151 -6.84 19.06 -7.20
CA ASN A 151 -7.23 19.39 -5.82
C ASN A 151 -6.08 19.28 -4.82
N ALA A 152 -4.84 19.13 -5.27
CA ALA A 152 -3.68 19.17 -4.40
C ALA A 152 -3.62 20.54 -3.69
N GLY A 153 -3.35 20.53 -2.39
CA GLY A 153 -3.39 21.74 -1.56
C GLY A 153 -4.79 22.18 -1.10
N VAL A 154 -5.86 21.60 -1.65
CA VAL A 154 -7.25 21.84 -1.20
C VAL A 154 -7.75 20.69 -0.34
N THR A 155 -7.54 19.45 -0.75
CA THR A 155 -8.00 18.23 -0.05
C THR A 155 -6.87 17.31 0.38
N ARG A 156 -5.64 17.55 -0.06
CA ARG A 156 -4.46 16.76 0.28
C ARG A 156 -3.28 17.67 0.56
N PHE A 157 -2.63 17.42 1.69
CA PHE A 157 -1.41 18.10 2.11
C PHE A 157 -0.31 17.05 2.31
N PHE A 158 0.90 17.38 1.85
CA PHE A 158 2.10 16.70 2.30
C PHE A 158 2.72 17.57 3.39
N VAL A 159 3.03 16.96 4.52
CA VAL A 159 3.82 17.60 5.57
C VAL A 159 5.22 17.03 5.48
N GLU A 160 6.18 17.89 5.15
CA GLU A 160 7.58 17.51 5.10
C GLU A 160 8.10 17.15 6.51
N PRO A 161 9.22 16.41 6.64
CA PRO A 161 9.76 16.00 7.93
C PRO A 161 10.11 17.19 8.87
N ASP A 162 10.32 18.37 8.32
CA ASP A 162 10.55 19.62 9.04
C ASP A 162 9.25 20.34 9.46
N GLY A 163 8.09 19.82 9.10
CA GLY A 163 6.78 20.36 9.43
C GLY A 163 6.23 21.39 8.43
N ASN A 164 6.92 21.66 7.34
CA ASN A 164 6.42 22.52 6.25
C ASN A 164 5.32 21.81 5.44
N ILE A 165 4.41 22.59 4.85
CA ILE A 165 3.29 22.12 4.01
C ILE A 165 3.53 22.57 2.57
#